data_1f5a4660ac26b9dd6fde32b224c2095b
#
_entry.id   1f5a4660ac26b9dd6fde32b224c2095b
#
_cell.length_a   1.000
_cell.length_b   1.000
_cell.length_c   1.000
_cell.angle_alpha   90.00
_cell.angle_beta   90.00
_cell.angle_gamma   90.00
#
_symmetry.space_group_name_H-M   'P 1'
#
loop_
_entity.id
_entity.type
_entity.pdbx_description
1 polymer ?
#
loop_
_entity_poly.entity_id
_entity_poly.type
_entity_poly.pdbx_seq_one_letter_code
_entity_poly.pdbx_strand_id
1 'polypeptide(L)'
;MPATKTLRWERRPDERPQELLDAALTIFAEQGYRDTTLDEVAEAAGVTKGTIYHYFSTKEELLLRAIEHYQERAFARLEAVRRGEYESAADRVRDFVWQGFGSDDPARRRVHALLKGIGSEAPAVRRAWLRSGPLRGWRLLTKLIEDGKASGEFRPDVDAEVAARLLVSGLMLQLVWRQQSDDTPGLAISEKRLLDGTIDLFLHGLHRSRGQSR
;
A
#
# COMPACT_ATOMS: atom_id res chain seq x y z
N MET A 1 -10.67 38.87 21.27
CA MET A 1 -9.96 38.59 20.00
C MET A 1 -8.82 37.65 20.29
N PRO A 2 -8.88 36.34 19.96
CA PRO A 2 -7.73 35.44 20.11
C PRO A 2 -6.79 35.66 18.95
N ALA A 3 -5.50 35.84 19.27
CA ALA A 3 -4.41 36.05 18.31
C ALA A 3 -4.21 34.82 17.44
N THR A 4 -4.26 35.04 16.16
CA THR A 4 -3.91 34.06 15.12
C THR A 4 -2.42 33.71 15.28
N LYS A 5 -2.15 32.49 15.75
CA LYS A 5 -0.80 31.96 15.89
C LYS A 5 -0.28 31.66 14.47
N THR A 6 0.42 32.62 13.87
CA THR A 6 1.22 32.40 12.66
C THR A 6 2.24 31.30 12.97
N LEU A 7 2.03 30.12 12.41
CA LEU A 7 3.02 29.04 12.40
C LEU A 7 4.27 29.58 11.70
N ARG A 8 5.29 29.88 12.50
CA ARG A 8 6.60 30.32 12.01
C ARG A 8 7.29 29.09 11.43
N TRP A 9 7.32 29.00 10.12
CA TRP A 9 7.93 27.92 9.33
C TRP A 9 9.44 27.85 9.64
N GLU A 10 9.87 26.83 10.38
CA GLU A 10 11.30 26.51 10.58
C GLU A 10 11.83 25.78 9.34
N ARG A 11 12.92 26.31 8.80
CA ARG A 11 13.63 25.75 7.65
C ARG A 11 14.27 24.41 8.03
N ARG A 12 13.70 23.29 7.60
CA ARG A 12 14.31 21.96 7.64
C ARG A 12 14.56 21.49 6.20
N PRO A 13 15.78 21.66 5.66
CA PRO A 13 16.07 21.37 4.25
C PRO A 13 15.85 19.89 3.87
N ASP A 14 16.04 18.97 4.81
CA ASP A 14 16.01 17.53 4.56
C ASP A 14 14.61 16.90 4.59
N GLU A 15 13.61 17.57 5.19
CA GLU A 15 12.21 17.09 5.26
C GLU A 15 11.35 17.58 4.08
N ARG A 16 11.76 18.62 3.37
CA ARG A 16 11.00 19.24 2.27
C ARG A 16 10.64 18.33 1.11
N PRO A 17 11.54 17.44 0.63
CA PRO A 17 11.16 16.52 -0.45
C PRO A 17 10.03 15.60 -0.04
N GLN A 18 9.98 15.16 1.22
CA GLN A 18 8.94 14.24 1.73
C GLN A 18 7.58 14.93 1.84
N GLU A 19 7.55 16.17 2.34
CA GLU A 19 6.32 16.99 2.41
C GLU A 19 5.75 17.25 1.01
N LEU A 20 6.61 17.53 0.03
CA LEU A 20 6.21 17.66 -1.37
C LEU A 20 5.62 16.37 -1.94
N LEU A 21 6.20 15.21 -1.62
CA LEU A 21 5.71 13.91 -2.09
C LEU A 21 4.36 13.54 -1.46
N ASP A 22 4.16 13.84 -0.17
CA ASP A 22 2.89 13.60 0.52
C ASP A 22 1.77 14.55 0.01
N ALA A 23 2.09 15.83 -0.24
CA ALA A 23 1.18 16.78 -0.86
C ALA A 23 0.82 16.35 -2.29
N ALA A 24 1.81 15.93 -3.08
CA ALA A 24 1.61 15.42 -4.42
C ALA A 24 0.63 14.25 -4.46
N LEU A 25 0.81 13.24 -3.61
CA LEU A 25 -0.13 12.09 -3.52
C LEU A 25 -1.55 12.54 -3.23
N THR A 26 -1.72 13.56 -2.39
CA THR A 26 -3.04 14.09 -2.04
C THR A 26 -3.69 14.75 -3.25
N ILE A 27 -3.02 15.69 -3.89
CA ILE A 27 -3.56 16.44 -5.04
C ILE A 27 -3.82 15.50 -6.23
N PHE A 28 -2.89 14.61 -6.55
CA PHE A 28 -3.10 13.63 -7.62
C PHE A 28 -4.28 12.68 -7.34
N ALA A 29 -4.54 12.32 -6.09
CA ALA A 29 -5.65 11.45 -5.73
C ALA A 29 -7.01 12.19 -5.81
N GLU A 30 -7.04 13.47 -5.52
CA GLU A 30 -8.25 14.30 -5.51
C GLU A 30 -8.63 14.76 -6.91
N GLN A 31 -7.66 15.20 -7.71
CA GLN A 31 -7.90 15.81 -9.03
C GLN A 31 -7.64 14.85 -10.20
N GLY A 32 -6.90 13.76 -9.95
CA GLY A 32 -6.39 12.87 -11.00
C GLY A 32 -5.08 13.35 -11.61
N TYR A 33 -4.44 12.44 -12.38
CA TYR A 33 -3.13 12.74 -12.97
C TYR A 33 -3.19 13.82 -14.05
N ARG A 34 -4.25 13.81 -14.88
CA ARG A 34 -4.37 14.72 -16.03
C ARG A 34 -4.46 16.17 -15.61
N ASP A 35 -5.31 16.45 -14.63
CA ASP A 35 -5.70 17.81 -14.26
C ASP A 35 -4.75 18.43 -13.22
N THR A 36 -3.86 17.64 -12.60
CA THR A 36 -2.86 18.13 -11.65
C THR A 36 -1.68 18.80 -12.36
N THR A 37 -1.23 19.93 -11.81
CA THR A 37 -0.02 20.65 -12.23
C THR A 37 1.02 20.69 -11.10
N LEU A 38 2.30 20.93 -11.45
CA LEU A 38 3.36 21.11 -10.44
C LEU A 38 3.10 22.37 -9.57
N ASP A 39 2.50 23.38 -10.16
CA ASP A 39 2.20 24.65 -9.48
C ASP A 39 1.19 24.45 -8.36
N GLU A 40 0.13 23.69 -8.60
CA GLU A 40 -0.89 23.36 -7.59
C GLU A 40 -0.30 22.51 -6.44
N VAL A 41 0.59 21.57 -6.77
CA VAL A 41 1.29 20.79 -5.74
C VAL A 41 2.21 21.70 -4.92
N ALA A 42 2.90 22.66 -5.54
CA ALA A 42 3.72 23.63 -4.82
C ALA A 42 2.90 24.49 -3.85
N GLU A 43 1.73 24.97 -4.30
CA GLU A 43 0.81 25.73 -3.47
C GLU A 43 0.29 24.89 -2.29
N ALA A 44 -0.16 23.66 -2.53
CA ALA A 44 -0.65 22.75 -1.49
C ALA A 44 0.43 22.37 -0.47
N ALA A 45 1.68 22.28 -0.90
CA ALA A 45 2.83 22.03 -0.03
C ALA A 45 3.38 23.30 0.66
N GLY A 46 2.82 24.49 0.36
CA GLY A 46 3.27 25.76 0.92
C GLY A 46 4.70 26.15 0.49
N VAL A 47 5.12 25.75 -0.72
CA VAL A 47 6.43 26.10 -1.28
C VAL A 47 6.29 26.97 -2.53
N THR A 48 7.39 27.62 -2.95
CA THR A 48 7.40 28.40 -4.18
C THR A 48 7.46 27.49 -5.41
N LYS A 49 6.94 27.97 -6.56
CA LYS A 49 7.10 27.30 -7.87
C LYS A 49 8.56 26.96 -8.16
N GLY A 50 9.49 27.89 -7.91
CA GLY A 50 10.92 27.64 -8.08
C GLY A 50 11.43 26.46 -7.23
N THR A 51 10.88 26.28 -6.05
CA THR A 51 11.25 25.16 -5.18
C THR A 51 10.85 23.81 -5.78
N ILE A 52 9.60 23.65 -6.24
CA ILE A 52 9.16 22.36 -6.80
C ILE A 52 9.90 22.02 -8.10
N TYR A 53 10.11 23.02 -8.98
CA TYR A 53 10.85 22.83 -10.23
C TYR A 53 12.36 22.57 -10.03
N HIS A 54 12.90 22.92 -8.86
CA HIS A 54 14.26 22.54 -8.48
C HIS A 54 14.38 21.03 -8.20
N TYR A 55 13.32 20.40 -7.65
CA TYR A 55 13.34 18.98 -7.29
C TYR A 55 12.77 18.07 -8.39
N PHE A 56 11.79 18.55 -9.16
CA PHE A 56 11.04 17.73 -10.12
C PHE A 56 10.87 18.46 -11.45
N SER A 57 11.37 17.86 -12.53
CA SER A 57 11.28 18.44 -13.87
C SER A 57 9.91 18.24 -14.50
N THR A 58 9.18 17.20 -14.11
CA THR A 58 7.87 16.85 -14.67
C THR A 58 6.90 16.33 -13.59
N LYS A 59 5.60 16.45 -13.87
CA LYS A 59 4.58 15.87 -12.98
C LYS A 59 4.63 14.34 -12.93
N GLU A 60 5.09 13.69 -14.01
CA GLU A 60 5.28 12.24 -14.05
C GLU A 60 6.40 11.82 -13.08
N GLU A 61 7.52 12.54 -13.09
CA GLU A 61 8.64 12.32 -12.16
C GLU A 61 8.19 12.51 -10.70
N LEU A 62 7.49 13.61 -10.41
CA LEU A 62 6.94 13.88 -9.07
C LEU A 62 6.03 12.75 -8.61
N LEU A 63 5.08 12.32 -9.44
CA LEU A 63 4.15 11.25 -9.11
C LEU A 63 4.86 9.92 -8.89
N LEU A 64 5.84 9.60 -9.75
CA LEU A 64 6.64 8.39 -9.61
C LEU A 64 7.36 8.36 -8.25
N ARG A 65 8.02 9.45 -7.89
CA ARG A 65 8.71 9.58 -6.60
C ARG A 65 7.78 9.56 -5.41
N ALA A 66 6.60 10.16 -5.54
CA ALA A 66 5.58 10.14 -4.48
C ALA A 66 5.06 8.72 -4.21
N ILE A 67 4.82 7.93 -5.25
CA ILE A 67 4.42 6.52 -5.14
C ILE A 67 5.55 5.68 -4.56
N GLU A 68 6.79 5.85 -5.02
CA GLU A 68 7.96 5.15 -4.47
C GLU A 68 8.13 5.45 -2.98
N HIS A 69 8.08 6.71 -2.57
CA HIS A 69 8.16 7.12 -1.17
C HIS A 69 7.07 6.48 -0.29
N TYR A 70 5.82 6.52 -0.76
CA TYR A 70 4.72 5.82 -0.07
C TYR A 70 5.01 4.33 0.10
N GLN A 71 5.45 3.66 -0.97
CA GLN A 71 5.73 2.23 -0.95
C GLN A 71 6.88 1.86 -0.03
N GLU A 72 7.97 2.64 0.01
CA GLU A 72 9.08 2.41 0.92
C GLU A 72 8.62 2.42 2.38
N ARG A 73 7.79 3.38 2.77
CA ARG A 73 7.20 3.45 4.12
C ARG A 73 6.26 2.26 4.41
N ALA A 74 5.43 1.89 3.44
CA ALA A 74 4.54 0.74 3.57
C ALA A 74 5.34 -0.56 3.73
N PHE A 75 6.37 -0.77 2.92
CA PHE A 75 7.21 -1.96 2.99
C PHE A 75 8.12 -2.00 4.21
N ALA A 76 8.53 -0.87 4.76
CA ALA A 76 9.25 -0.85 6.04
C ALA A 76 8.42 -1.49 7.17
N ARG A 77 7.10 -1.22 7.20
CA ARG A 77 6.16 -1.89 8.14
C ARG A 77 6.07 -3.39 7.91
N LEU A 78 5.91 -3.83 6.66
CA LEU A 78 5.83 -5.26 6.32
C LEU A 78 7.14 -6.01 6.60
N GLU A 79 8.28 -5.38 6.40
CA GLU A 79 9.57 -5.93 6.80
C GLU A 79 9.73 -6.02 8.32
N ALA A 80 9.15 -5.10 9.08
CA ALA A 80 9.10 -5.20 10.53
C ALA A 80 8.27 -6.41 10.98
N VAL A 81 7.12 -6.68 10.36
CA VAL A 81 6.33 -7.90 10.59
C VAL A 81 7.19 -9.15 10.31
N ARG A 82 7.90 -9.18 9.19
CA ARG A 82 8.75 -10.32 8.83
C ARG A 82 9.83 -10.61 9.87
N ARG A 83 10.41 -9.58 10.48
CA ARG A 83 11.49 -9.68 11.47
C ARG A 83 10.99 -9.83 12.90
N GLY A 84 9.70 -9.54 13.15
CA GLY A 84 9.08 -9.59 14.46
C GLY A 84 9.04 -11.01 15.04
N GLU A 85 8.93 -11.09 16.36
CA GLU A 85 8.67 -12.33 17.07
C GLU A 85 7.16 -12.58 17.12
N TYR A 86 6.75 -13.79 16.77
CA TYR A 86 5.35 -14.22 16.75
C TYR A 86 5.23 -15.60 17.36
N GLU A 87 4.09 -15.88 17.99
CA GLU A 87 3.81 -17.20 18.57
C GLU A 87 3.63 -18.27 17.49
N SER A 88 3.13 -17.88 16.31
CA SER A 88 2.90 -18.78 15.19
C SER A 88 3.20 -18.12 13.83
N ALA A 89 3.43 -18.93 12.80
CA ALA A 89 3.53 -18.45 11.43
C ALA A 89 2.20 -17.88 10.94
N ALA A 90 1.08 -18.43 11.42
CA ALA A 90 -0.27 -17.94 11.11
C ALA A 90 -0.48 -16.51 11.63
N ASP A 91 -0.06 -16.20 12.87
CA ASP A 91 -0.17 -14.86 13.43
C ASP A 91 0.67 -13.84 12.66
N ARG A 92 1.86 -14.25 12.23
CA ARG A 92 2.72 -13.42 11.37
C ARG A 92 2.08 -13.13 10.02
N VAL A 93 1.46 -14.12 9.37
CA VAL A 93 0.73 -13.93 8.12
C VAL A 93 -0.50 -13.04 8.34
N ARG A 94 -1.22 -13.21 9.45
CA ARG A 94 -2.37 -12.37 9.83
C ARG A 94 -1.97 -10.91 9.95
N ASP A 95 -0.93 -10.62 10.72
CA ASP A 95 -0.43 -9.26 10.90
C ASP A 95 0.10 -8.66 9.58
N PHE A 96 0.81 -9.45 8.76
CA PHE A 96 1.24 -9.03 7.43
C PHE A 96 0.05 -8.56 6.58
N VAL A 97 -1.05 -9.29 6.58
CA VAL A 97 -2.25 -8.90 5.81
C VAL A 97 -2.88 -7.64 6.38
N TRP A 98 -3.02 -7.53 7.70
CA TRP A 98 -3.56 -6.34 8.35
C TRP A 98 -2.68 -5.10 8.09
N GLN A 99 -1.37 -5.20 8.22
CA GLN A 99 -0.43 -4.10 7.93
C GLN A 99 -0.41 -3.74 6.44
N GLY A 100 -0.58 -4.72 5.56
CA GLY A 100 -0.60 -4.54 4.11
C GLY A 100 -1.92 -4.01 3.55
N PHE A 101 -3.06 -4.36 4.13
CA PHE A 101 -4.39 -4.12 3.54
C PHE A 101 -5.40 -3.45 4.48
N GLY A 102 -5.18 -3.40 5.79
CA GLY A 102 -6.06 -2.72 6.75
C GLY A 102 -6.10 -1.20 6.54
N SER A 103 -7.26 -0.57 6.79
CA SER A 103 -7.69 0.69 6.19
C SER A 103 -7.20 1.97 6.82
N ASP A 104 -6.60 1.93 7.96
CA ASP A 104 -6.37 3.16 8.72
C ASP A 104 -5.26 4.07 8.13
N ASP A 105 -4.74 3.69 6.95
CA ASP A 105 -3.77 4.51 6.22
C ASP A 105 -4.45 5.34 5.10
N PRO A 106 -4.71 6.66 5.32
CA PRO A 106 -5.30 7.52 4.31
C PRO A 106 -4.46 7.59 3.02
N ALA A 107 -3.13 7.50 3.13
CA ALA A 107 -2.24 7.52 1.97
C ALA A 107 -2.46 6.29 1.08
N ARG A 108 -2.73 5.12 1.69
CA ARG A 108 -3.09 3.90 0.93
C ARG A 108 -4.36 4.10 0.11
N ARG A 109 -5.41 4.65 0.71
CA ARG A 109 -6.66 4.93 -0.01
C ARG A 109 -6.43 5.86 -1.20
N ARG A 110 -5.63 6.92 -1.01
CA ARG A 110 -5.27 7.86 -2.07
C ARG A 110 -4.51 7.18 -3.21
N VAL A 111 -3.48 6.40 -2.89
CA VAL A 111 -2.69 5.66 -3.90
C VAL A 111 -3.57 4.69 -4.70
N HIS A 112 -4.46 3.95 -4.04
CA HIS A 112 -5.35 3.03 -4.74
C HIS A 112 -6.36 3.77 -5.64
N ALA A 113 -6.92 4.88 -5.18
CA ALA A 113 -7.82 5.72 -5.99
C ALA A 113 -7.10 6.26 -7.23
N LEU A 114 -5.89 6.77 -7.04
CA LEU A 114 -5.05 7.28 -8.10
C LEU A 114 -4.71 6.21 -9.15
N LEU A 115 -4.31 5.02 -8.72
CA LEU A 115 -3.93 3.92 -9.62
C LEU A 115 -5.09 3.43 -10.49
N LYS A 116 -6.33 3.60 -10.04
CA LYS A 116 -7.53 3.30 -10.81
C LYS A 116 -7.65 4.21 -12.06
N GLY A 117 -7.28 5.50 -11.93
CA GLY A 117 -7.35 6.49 -13.02
C GLY A 117 -6.13 6.47 -13.97
N ILE A 118 -4.96 6.05 -13.48
CA ILE A 118 -3.67 6.18 -14.21
C ILE A 118 -3.48 5.14 -15.34
N GLY A 119 -4.33 4.15 -15.48
CA GLY A 119 -4.11 2.97 -16.32
C GLY A 119 -3.53 3.22 -17.73
N SER A 120 -4.00 4.23 -18.45
CA SER A 120 -3.55 4.61 -19.79
C SER A 120 -2.74 5.91 -19.82
N GLU A 121 -2.84 6.77 -18.82
CA GLU A 121 -2.32 8.13 -18.83
C GLU A 121 -0.84 8.22 -18.44
N ALA A 122 -0.36 7.33 -17.55
CA ALA A 122 1.03 7.28 -17.13
C ALA A 122 1.53 5.82 -17.01
N PRO A 123 1.80 5.14 -18.15
CA PRO A 123 2.21 3.74 -18.16
C PRO A 123 3.53 3.47 -17.44
N ALA A 124 4.44 4.44 -17.36
CA ALA A 124 5.68 4.32 -16.60
C ALA A 124 5.41 4.25 -15.10
N VAL A 125 4.53 5.10 -14.58
CA VAL A 125 4.09 5.10 -13.18
C VAL A 125 3.43 3.77 -12.81
N ARG A 126 2.53 3.26 -13.66
CA ARG A 126 1.89 1.95 -13.46
C ARG A 126 2.92 0.81 -13.41
N ARG A 127 3.89 0.79 -14.31
CA ARG A 127 4.96 -0.23 -14.30
C ARG A 127 5.83 -0.15 -13.04
N ALA A 128 6.20 1.05 -12.63
CA ALA A 128 6.96 1.26 -11.41
C ALA A 128 6.20 0.78 -10.17
N TRP A 129 4.91 1.13 -10.06
CA TRP A 129 4.06 0.67 -8.98
C TRP A 129 3.97 -0.85 -8.89
N LEU A 130 3.77 -1.54 -10.02
CA LEU A 130 3.72 -3.01 -10.05
C LEU A 130 5.01 -3.65 -9.55
N ARG A 131 6.16 -3.07 -9.92
CA ARG A 131 7.49 -3.59 -9.53
C ARG A 131 7.80 -3.37 -8.07
N SER A 132 7.54 -2.19 -7.56
CA SER A 132 7.90 -1.80 -6.19
C SER A 132 6.87 -2.21 -5.15
N GLY A 133 5.59 -2.36 -5.54
CA GLY A 133 4.48 -2.73 -4.67
C GLY A 133 4.16 -4.23 -4.71
N PRO A 134 3.26 -4.67 -5.61
CA PRO A 134 2.75 -6.04 -5.62
C PRO A 134 3.83 -7.13 -5.67
N LEU A 135 4.84 -6.98 -6.54
CA LEU A 135 5.92 -7.96 -6.66
C LEU A 135 6.73 -8.11 -5.35
N ARG A 136 6.96 -7.01 -4.65
CA ARG A 136 7.65 -7.05 -3.35
C ARG A 136 6.78 -7.68 -2.27
N GLY A 137 5.48 -7.34 -2.24
CA GLY A 137 4.50 -7.93 -1.33
C GLY A 137 4.38 -9.44 -1.50
N TRP A 138 4.29 -9.93 -2.74
CA TRP A 138 4.26 -11.37 -3.02
C TRP A 138 5.51 -12.08 -2.51
N ARG A 139 6.71 -11.55 -2.77
CA ARG A 139 7.97 -12.14 -2.30
C ARG A 139 8.04 -12.23 -0.79
N LEU A 140 7.62 -11.19 -0.08
CA LEU A 140 7.60 -11.17 1.38
C LEU A 140 6.63 -12.22 1.92
N LEU A 141 5.41 -12.28 1.39
CA LEU A 141 4.41 -13.26 1.83
C LEU A 141 4.81 -14.69 1.47
N THR A 142 5.39 -14.92 0.27
CA THR A 142 5.94 -16.23 -0.11
C THR A 142 6.94 -16.69 0.94
N LYS A 143 7.85 -15.80 1.37
CA LYS A 143 8.84 -16.14 2.38
C LYS A 143 8.20 -16.46 3.74
N LEU A 144 7.19 -15.74 4.17
CA LEU A 144 6.47 -16.04 5.42
C LEU A 144 5.78 -17.42 5.36
N ILE A 145 5.23 -17.79 4.21
CA ILE A 145 4.61 -19.10 4.01
C ILE A 145 5.70 -20.20 4.03
N GLU A 146 6.83 -20.00 3.38
CA GLU A 146 7.93 -20.98 3.41
C GLU A 146 8.51 -21.13 4.82
N ASP A 147 8.64 -20.05 5.59
CA ASP A 147 9.04 -20.10 6.99
C ASP A 147 8.06 -20.96 7.83
N GLY A 148 6.73 -20.80 7.59
CA GLY A 148 5.68 -21.63 8.22
C GLY A 148 5.71 -23.10 7.79
N LYS A 149 6.09 -23.41 6.54
CA LYS A 149 6.32 -24.78 6.07
C LYS A 149 7.55 -25.38 6.76
N ALA A 150 8.62 -24.61 6.88
CA ALA A 150 9.86 -25.06 7.53
C ALA A 150 9.68 -25.34 9.04
N SER A 151 8.81 -24.57 9.73
CA SER A 151 8.43 -24.83 11.12
C SER A 151 7.48 -26.03 11.30
N GLY A 152 6.91 -26.54 10.22
CA GLY A 152 5.92 -27.64 10.22
C GLY A 152 4.51 -27.21 10.56
N GLU A 153 4.23 -25.92 10.73
CA GLU A 153 2.89 -25.38 10.96
C GLU A 153 2.03 -25.41 9.70
N PHE A 154 2.63 -25.10 8.55
CA PHE A 154 1.96 -25.17 7.26
C PHE A 154 2.26 -26.47 6.52
N ARG A 155 1.31 -26.92 5.70
CA ARG A 155 1.47 -28.13 4.87
C ARG A 155 2.63 -27.97 3.90
N PRO A 156 3.50 -28.98 3.75
CA PRO A 156 4.69 -28.92 2.89
C PRO A 156 4.36 -28.90 1.40
N ASP A 157 3.17 -29.41 0.98
CA ASP A 157 2.73 -29.50 -0.40
C ASP A 157 2.11 -28.21 -0.97
N VAL A 158 2.00 -27.16 -0.16
CA VAL A 158 1.53 -25.84 -0.62
C VAL A 158 2.60 -25.18 -1.49
N ASP A 159 2.20 -24.74 -2.68
CA ASP A 159 2.98 -23.81 -3.48
C ASP A 159 2.86 -22.39 -2.86
N ALA A 160 3.91 -21.97 -2.16
CA ALA A 160 3.91 -20.73 -1.42
C ALA A 160 3.82 -19.49 -2.33
N GLU A 161 4.37 -19.55 -3.54
CA GLU A 161 4.30 -18.45 -4.49
C GLU A 161 2.88 -18.29 -5.04
N VAL A 162 2.24 -19.38 -5.42
CA VAL A 162 0.84 -19.38 -5.88
C VAL A 162 -0.09 -18.90 -4.77
N ALA A 163 0.09 -19.41 -3.56
CA ALA A 163 -0.71 -19.00 -2.40
C ALA A 163 -0.58 -17.50 -2.11
N ALA A 164 0.64 -16.97 -2.09
CA ALA A 164 0.90 -15.54 -1.89
C ALA A 164 0.28 -14.67 -2.99
N ARG A 165 0.38 -15.08 -4.25
CA ARG A 165 -0.22 -14.36 -5.39
C ARG A 165 -1.73 -14.33 -5.30
N LEU A 166 -2.38 -15.44 -5.01
CA LEU A 166 -3.84 -15.53 -4.88
C LEU A 166 -4.36 -14.62 -3.75
N LEU A 167 -3.73 -14.65 -2.58
CA LEU A 167 -4.12 -13.83 -1.45
C LEU A 167 -3.99 -12.33 -1.77
N VAL A 168 -2.81 -11.91 -2.21
CA VAL A 168 -2.54 -10.48 -2.48
C VAL A 168 -3.41 -9.97 -3.64
N SER A 169 -3.52 -10.73 -4.73
CA SER A 169 -4.33 -10.31 -5.89
C SER A 169 -5.82 -10.26 -5.56
N GLY A 170 -6.33 -11.21 -4.78
CA GLY A 170 -7.71 -11.22 -4.33
C GLY A 170 -8.04 -10.00 -3.46
N LEU A 171 -7.19 -9.70 -2.48
CA LEU A 171 -7.35 -8.53 -1.62
C LEU A 171 -7.23 -7.21 -2.40
N MET A 172 -6.27 -7.10 -3.32
CA MET A 172 -6.13 -5.92 -4.17
C MET A 172 -7.38 -5.67 -5.02
N LEU A 173 -7.94 -6.72 -5.62
CA LEU A 173 -9.16 -6.60 -6.42
C LEU A 173 -10.36 -6.19 -5.58
N GLN A 174 -10.51 -6.74 -4.38
CA GLN A 174 -11.57 -6.38 -3.44
C GLN A 174 -11.48 -4.91 -2.99
N LEU A 175 -10.27 -4.40 -2.76
CA LEU A 175 -10.06 -2.98 -2.45
C LEU A 175 -10.51 -2.08 -3.61
N VAL A 176 -10.25 -2.48 -4.86
CA VAL A 176 -10.72 -1.73 -6.04
C VAL A 176 -12.25 -1.74 -6.12
N TRP A 177 -12.91 -2.89 -5.87
CA TRP A 177 -14.37 -2.99 -5.89
C TRP A 177 -15.04 -2.21 -4.76
N ARG A 178 -14.46 -2.23 -3.56
CA ARG A 178 -14.98 -1.44 -2.43
C ARG A 178 -15.05 0.05 -2.72
N GLN A 179 -14.11 0.60 -3.47
CA GLN A 179 -14.15 2.02 -3.88
C GLN A 179 -15.31 2.34 -4.84
N GLN A 180 -16.01 1.32 -5.34
CA GLN A 180 -17.18 1.47 -6.21
C GLN A 180 -18.49 1.12 -5.49
N SER A 181 -18.43 0.82 -4.18
CA SER A 181 -19.60 0.34 -3.42
C SER A 181 -20.65 1.42 -3.19
N ASP A 182 -20.30 2.70 -3.22
CA ASP A 182 -21.25 3.81 -3.07
C ASP A 182 -22.26 3.84 -4.24
N ASP A 183 -21.81 3.47 -5.44
CA ASP A 183 -22.63 3.40 -6.65
C ASP A 183 -23.23 2.00 -6.89
N THR A 184 -22.79 0.98 -6.14
CA THR A 184 -23.17 -0.42 -6.36
C THR A 184 -23.38 -1.14 -5.03
N PRO A 185 -24.58 -1.09 -4.45
CA PRO A 185 -24.86 -1.62 -3.09
C PRO A 185 -24.48 -3.09 -2.88
N GLY A 186 -24.49 -3.92 -3.92
CA GLY A 186 -24.08 -5.33 -3.86
C GLY A 186 -22.58 -5.57 -3.59
N LEU A 187 -21.74 -4.55 -3.70
CA LEU A 187 -20.31 -4.62 -3.42
C LEU A 187 -19.95 -4.24 -1.98
N ALA A 188 -20.92 -3.76 -1.18
CA ALA A 188 -20.68 -3.29 0.17
C ALA A 188 -20.32 -4.45 1.12
N ILE A 189 -19.08 -4.47 1.58
CA ILE A 189 -18.59 -5.37 2.64
C ILE A 189 -17.69 -4.58 3.57
N SER A 190 -17.82 -4.77 4.90
CA SER A 190 -16.90 -4.13 5.83
C SER A 190 -15.49 -4.69 5.65
N GLU A 191 -14.50 -3.82 5.76
CA GLU A 191 -13.09 -4.20 5.60
C GLU A 191 -12.68 -5.27 6.59
N LYS A 192 -13.05 -5.11 7.86
CA LYS A 192 -12.75 -6.08 8.89
C LYS A 192 -13.29 -7.46 8.51
N ARG A 193 -14.55 -7.54 8.09
CA ARG A 193 -15.16 -8.81 7.67
C ARG A 193 -14.46 -9.41 6.46
N LEU A 194 -14.06 -8.59 5.49
CA LEU A 194 -13.33 -9.03 4.30
C LEU A 194 -11.96 -9.59 4.67
N LEU A 195 -11.17 -8.83 5.44
CA LEU A 195 -9.83 -9.23 5.81
C LEU A 195 -9.83 -10.46 6.71
N ASP A 196 -10.62 -10.47 7.79
CA ASP A 196 -10.70 -11.59 8.71
C ASP A 196 -11.15 -12.88 7.99
N GLY A 197 -12.23 -12.80 7.19
CA GLY A 197 -12.73 -13.96 6.46
C GLY A 197 -11.75 -14.48 5.42
N THR A 198 -11.05 -13.57 4.72
CA THR A 198 -10.02 -13.97 3.74
C THR A 198 -8.82 -14.63 4.43
N ILE A 199 -8.36 -14.04 5.54
CA ILE A 199 -7.26 -14.59 6.32
C ILE A 199 -7.61 -15.98 6.85
N ASP A 200 -8.80 -16.13 7.43
CA ASP A 200 -9.24 -17.41 8.00
C ASP A 200 -9.31 -18.50 6.93
N LEU A 201 -9.93 -18.23 5.79
CA LEU A 201 -9.98 -19.18 4.66
C LEU A 201 -8.58 -19.55 4.17
N PHE A 202 -7.71 -18.56 4.06
CA PHE A 202 -6.34 -18.76 3.59
C PHE A 202 -5.53 -19.62 4.57
N LEU A 203 -5.56 -19.28 5.86
CA LEU A 203 -4.83 -20.02 6.89
C LEU A 203 -5.35 -21.43 7.05
N HIS A 204 -6.68 -21.67 6.99
CA HIS A 204 -7.24 -23.03 6.98
C HIS A 204 -6.72 -23.87 5.80
N GLY A 205 -6.56 -23.23 4.62
CA GLY A 205 -5.96 -23.87 3.46
C GLY A 205 -4.47 -24.18 3.61
N LEU A 206 -3.74 -23.42 4.42
CA LEU A 206 -2.32 -23.61 4.67
C LEU A 206 -2.04 -24.62 5.78
N HIS A 207 -2.88 -24.71 6.81
CA HIS A 207 -2.62 -25.55 7.97
C HIS A 207 -2.58 -27.03 7.61
N ARG A 208 -1.70 -27.75 8.30
CA ARG A 208 -1.61 -29.21 8.23
C ARG A 208 -2.86 -29.83 8.86
N SER A 209 -3.59 -30.65 8.11
CA SER A 209 -4.74 -31.39 8.67
C SER A 209 -4.27 -32.30 9.82
N ARG A 210 -4.94 -32.25 10.97
CA ARG A 210 -4.63 -33.06 12.18
C ARG A 210 -4.82 -34.56 11.97
N GLY A 211 -4.65 -35.10 10.76
CA GLY A 211 -4.90 -36.50 10.45
C GLY A 211 -3.93 -37.17 9.48
N GLN A 212 -2.91 -36.47 8.99
CA GLN A 212 -1.91 -37.03 8.07
C GLN A 212 -0.55 -37.25 8.75
N SER A 213 -0.54 -37.98 9.88
CA SER A 213 0.67 -38.64 10.37
C SER A 213 0.66 -40.03 9.77
N ARG A 214 1.41 -40.25 8.70
CA ARG A 214 1.94 -41.57 8.29
C ARG A 214 3.42 -41.43 7.98
#